data_5f894ff8e9f44520198d29d12f87d313
#
_entry.id   5f894ff8e9f44520198d29d12f87d313
#
_cell.length_a   1.000
_cell.length_b   1.000
_cell.length_c   1.000
_cell.angle_alpha   90.00
_cell.angle_beta   90.00
_cell.angle_gamma   90.00
#
_symmetry.space_group_name_H-M   'P 1'
#
loop_
_entity.id
_entity.type
_entity.pdbx_description
1 polymer ?
#
loop_
_entity_poly.entity_id
_entity_poly.type
_entity_poly.pdbx_seq_one_letter_code
_entity_poly.pdbx_strand_id
1 'polypeptide(L)'
;MPERYAGLVPTISAARVFRTGYHDYCGPSPCLIRCGLYAPVTLRQAEPVALAEITCDTWLTEDGDGVVQVQLTWVGQADTPYAVSLADAHGTIVADASGTTAHGRQRLSLSVHQPERWYPWTHGTPTCYTLTVRAEKEAVSRLVGFRQIDISDRLLFRVNGMPVRMWGANLMHLDTLTNCYAPEKMARILDLAQLANCNMLRVWGEADKLPEAFYEECDRRGILLWQDFFLGCSLYSEEEDQLSLYRQEAEMLLRTRKHHPCIALWCGGNELYLAQEYQHPEAPVYGEKIIREVFPEVCARLDPHRLYYPSSPCGGSFANDPQCGDTHGYTHLWFVPGRAYPHFLSENCRVSTPTWQSMNQMMTPDELWEEGTYALTAHHPCEI
;
A
#
# COMPACT_ATOMS: atom_id res chain seq x y z
N MET A 1 -0.08 7.05 -29.43
CA MET A 1 1.25 6.63 -28.94
C MET A 1 2.26 6.89 -30.03
N PRO A 2 3.45 7.42 -29.73
CA PRO A 2 4.52 7.45 -30.72
C PRO A 2 4.80 6.03 -31.21
N GLU A 3 5.01 5.86 -32.53
CA GLU A 3 5.24 4.54 -33.17
C GLU A 3 6.37 3.72 -32.53
N ARG A 4 7.35 4.41 -31.90
CA ARG A 4 8.48 3.77 -31.19
C ARG A 4 8.10 2.93 -29.97
N TYR A 5 6.87 3.04 -29.46
CA TYR A 5 6.36 2.24 -28.33
C TYR A 5 5.40 1.15 -28.78
N ALA A 6 5.08 1.10 -30.08
CA ALA A 6 4.22 0.07 -30.63
C ALA A 6 4.89 -1.30 -30.49
N GLY A 7 4.31 -2.16 -29.68
CA GLY A 7 4.76 -3.54 -29.47
C GLY A 7 5.49 -3.83 -28.15
N LEU A 8 5.79 -2.82 -27.32
CA LEU A 8 6.51 -3.03 -26.06
C LEU A 8 5.62 -3.11 -24.83
N VAL A 9 4.41 -2.57 -24.90
CA VAL A 9 3.48 -2.56 -23.75
C VAL A 9 2.06 -2.57 -24.30
N PRO A 10 1.08 -3.09 -23.54
CA PRO A 10 -0.32 -2.78 -23.79
C PRO A 10 -0.47 -1.28 -24.01
N THR A 11 -1.39 -0.87 -24.85
CA THR A 11 -1.65 0.57 -25.04
C THR A 11 -1.80 1.24 -23.68
N ILE A 12 -1.40 2.50 -23.57
CA ILE A 12 -1.50 3.29 -22.33
C ILE A 12 -2.90 3.13 -21.69
N SER A 13 -3.95 3.09 -22.50
CA SER A 13 -5.33 2.83 -22.04
C SER A 13 -5.53 1.43 -21.49
N ALA A 14 -4.85 0.41 -22.02
CA ALA A 14 -4.96 -0.97 -21.52
C ALA A 14 -4.26 -1.14 -20.17
N ALA A 15 -3.10 -0.52 -19.96
CA ALA A 15 -2.42 -0.52 -18.67
C ALA A 15 -3.30 0.05 -17.53
N ARG A 16 -4.22 0.94 -17.87
CA ARG A 16 -5.18 1.51 -16.90
C ARG A 16 -6.35 0.58 -16.58
N VAL A 17 -6.85 -0.12 -17.58
CA VAL A 17 -8.06 -0.97 -17.47
C VAL A 17 -7.72 -2.38 -17.00
N PHE A 18 -6.62 -2.92 -17.48
CA PHE A 18 -6.18 -4.28 -17.18
C PHE A 18 -4.95 -4.20 -16.27
N ARG A 19 -5.13 -4.55 -15.01
CA ARG A 19 -3.98 -4.78 -14.13
C ARG A 19 -3.43 -6.15 -14.46
N THR A 20 -2.25 -6.16 -15.05
CA THR A 20 -1.53 -7.40 -15.33
C THR A 20 -1.12 -8.05 -14.01
N GLY A 21 -1.22 -9.37 -13.95
CA GLY A 21 -0.59 -10.09 -12.86
C GLY A 21 0.91 -10.18 -13.08
N TYR A 22 1.68 -10.37 -12.01
CA TYR A 22 3.14 -10.51 -12.09
C TYR A 22 3.62 -11.57 -13.09
N HIS A 23 2.85 -12.64 -13.28
CA HIS A 23 3.13 -13.69 -14.26
C HIS A 23 3.10 -13.20 -15.71
N ASP A 24 2.43 -12.09 -16.00
CA ASP A 24 2.42 -11.47 -17.33
C ASP A 24 3.72 -10.73 -17.63
N TYR A 25 4.44 -10.34 -16.57
CA TYR A 25 5.69 -9.63 -16.66
C TYR A 25 6.89 -10.57 -16.83
N CYS A 26 6.83 -11.77 -16.27
CA CYS A 26 7.97 -12.65 -16.04
C CYS A 26 7.92 -14.00 -16.76
N GLY A 27 7.23 -14.18 -17.86
CA GLY A 27 7.31 -15.48 -18.49
C GLY A 27 6.52 -15.69 -19.77
N PRO A 28 6.75 -16.80 -20.46
CA PRO A 28 5.99 -17.23 -21.64
C PRO A 28 4.58 -17.77 -21.26
N SER A 29 4.17 -17.61 -20.03
CA SER A 29 2.87 -18.03 -19.53
C SER A 29 1.75 -17.32 -20.28
N PRO A 30 0.63 -17.97 -20.59
CA PRO A 30 -0.50 -17.31 -21.21
C PRO A 30 -0.96 -16.17 -20.31
N CYS A 31 -1.04 -14.95 -20.86
CA CYS A 31 -1.55 -13.78 -20.15
C CYS A 31 -2.92 -14.08 -19.56
N LEU A 32 -2.99 -14.15 -18.25
CA LEU A 32 -4.26 -14.35 -17.53
C LEU A 32 -4.81 -12.98 -17.15
N ILE A 33 -5.56 -12.39 -18.06
CA ILE A 33 -6.17 -11.08 -17.84
C ILE A 33 -7.29 -11.24 -16.81
N ARG A 34 -7.13 -10.63 -15.65
CA ARG A 34 -8.17 -10.57 -14.63
C ARG A 34 -9.11 -9.40 -14.94
N CYS A 35 -10.35 -9.71 -15.20
CA CYS A 35 -11.40 -8.74 -15.53
C CYS A 35 -12.64 -9.01 -14.71
N GLY A 36 -13.20 -7.98 -14.08
CA GLY A 36 -14.46 -8.07 -13.35
C GLY A 36 -14.43 -7.45 -11.96
N LEU A 37 -15.51 -7.65 -11.23
CA LEU A 37 -15.68 -7.22 -9.85
C LEU A 37 -15.12 -8.32 -8.92
N TYR A 38 -13.98 -8.07 -8.30
CA TYR A 38 -13.32 -9.04 -7.40
C TYR A 38 -13.61 -8.79 -5.92
N ALA A 39 -14.14 -7.62 -5.58
CA ALA A 39 -14.57 -7.29 -4.22
C ALA A 39 -16.09 -7.45 -4.09
N PRO A 40 -16.60 -7.75 -2.89
CA PRO A 40 -18.04 -7.84 -2.66
C PRO A 40 -18.78 -6.56 -3.04
N VAL A 41 -19.91 -6.70 -3.72
CA VAL A 41 -20.85 -5.62 -3.99
C VAL A 41 -22.00 -5.72 -3.01
N THR A 42 -22.20 -4.69 -2.19
CA THR A 42 -23.23 -4.68 -1.16
C THR A 42 -24.24 -3.58 -1.44
N LEU A 43 -25.52 -3.96 -1.48
CA LEU A 43 -26.63 -3.02 -1.47
C LEU A 43 -27.15 -2.89 -0.04
N ARG A 44 -27.19 -1.67 0.49
CA ARG A 44 -27.70 -1.38 1.84
C ARG A 44 -28.82 -0.36 1.76
N GLN A 45 -29.85 -0.57 2.54
CA GLN A 45 -30.95 0.37 2.71
C GLN A 45 -30.70 1.17 3.98
N ALA A 46 -30.85 2.50 3.90
CA ALA A 46 -30.81 3.37 5.08
C ALA A 46 -32.16 3.28 5.82
N GLU A 47 -32.15 2.79 7.06
CA GLU A 47 -33.38 2.66 7.90
C GLU A 47 -33.08 3.02 9.37
N PRO A 48 -33.46 4.17 9.82
CA PRO A 48 -33.85 5.39 9.08
C PRO A 48 -32.66 6.12 8.48
N VAL A 49 -31.43 5.80 8.95
CA VAL A 49 -30.16 6.43 8.57
C VAL A 49 -29.09 5.37 8.39
N ALA A 50 -28.12 5.62 7.49
CA ALA A 50 -26.92 4.81 7.38
C ALA A 50 -25.68 5.71 7.21
N LEU A 51 -24.54 5.23 7.73
CA LEU A 51 -23.24 5.85 7.55
C LEU A 51 -22.69 5.46 6.16
N ALA A 52 -22.65 6.43 5.24
CA ALA A 52 -22.16 6.23 3.90
C ALA A 52 -20.63 6.25 3.83
N GLU A 53 -19.99 7.15 4.58
CA GLU A 53 -18.53 7.28 4.63
C GLU A 53 -18.07 7.65 6.04
N ILE A 54 -17.00 7.02 6.47
CA ILE A 54 -16.21 7.41 7.65
C ILE A 54 -14.76 7.55 7.23
N THR A 55 -14.16 8.71 7.49
CA THR A 55 -12.71 8.88 7.42
C THR A 55 -12.20 9.42 8.74
N CYS A 56 -11.02 8.99 9.16
CA CYS A 56 -10.39 9.52 10.36
C CYS A 56 -8.89 9.73 10.16
N ASP A 57 -8.39 10.72 10.88
CA ASP A 57 -6.98 11.07 10.98
C ASP A 57 -6.57 11.04 12.44
N THR A 58 -5.34 10.59 12.70
CA THR A 58 -4.76 10.59 14.04
C THR A 58 -3.40 11.25 14.02
N TRP A 59 -3.15 12.08 15.00
CA TRP A 59 -1.81 12.67 15.22
C TRP A 59 -1.57 12.93 16.72
N LEU A 60 -0.33 13.20 17.04
CA LEU A 60 0.09 13.68 18.36
C LEU A 60 0.32 15.19 18.29
N THR A 61 -0.15 15.92 19.29
CA THR A 61 0.16 17.35 19.47
C THR A 61 1.61 17.51 19.95
N GLU A 62 2.11 18.73 19.96
CA GLU A 62 3.43 19.06 20.53
C GLU A 62 3.54 18.65 22.00
N ASP A 63 2.47 18.76 22.77
CA ASP A 63 2.39 18.34 24.17
C ASP A 63 2.28 16.81 24.35
N GLY A 64 2.15 16.06 23.25
CA GLY A 64 2.04 14.60 23.23
C GLY A 64 0.62 14.06 23.44
N ASP A 65 -0.39 14.91 23.43
CA ASP A 65 -1.78 14.48 23.45
C ASP A 65 -2.21 13.93 22.08
N GLY A 66 -3.08 12.93 22.10
CA GLY A 66 -3.61 12.32 20.87
C GLY A 66 -4.86 13.04 20.40
N VAL A 67 -4.96 13.27 19.09
CA VAL A 67 -6.17 13.78 18.45
C VAL A 67 -6.64 12.77 17.41
N VAL A 68 -7.95 12.49 17.42
CA VAL A 68 -8.65 11.75 16.35
C VAL A 68 -9.65 12.70 15.72
N GLN A 69 -9.40 13.09 14.48
CA GLN A 69 -10.37 13.85 13.68
C GLN A 69 -11.21 12.89 12.87
N VAL A 70 -12.52 12.95 13.05
CA VAL A 70 -13.48 12.08 12.35
C VAL A 70 -14.31 12.90 11.39
N GLN A 71 -14.48 12.40 10.18
CA GLN A 71 -15.41 12.94 9.20
C GLN A 71 -16.44 11.89 8.83
N LEU A 72 -17.72 12.24 8.95
CA LEU A 72 -18.86 11.36 8.71
C LEU A 72 -19.71 11.91 7.57
N THR A 73 -20.19 11.00 6.72
CA THR A 73 -21.21 11.32 5.71
C THR A 73 -22.40 10.38 5.91
N TRP A 74 -23.56 10.95 6.15
CA TRP A 74 -24.79 10.21 6.39
C TRP A 74 -25.71 10.21 5.18
N VAL A 75 -26.48 9.12 5.01
CA VAL A 75 -27.61 9.02 4.09
C VAL A 75 -28.87 8.62 4.84
N GLY A 76 -30.04 9.05 4.37
CA GLY A 76 -31.31 8.78 5.03
C GLY A 76 -31.80 9.99 5.84
N GLN A 77 -32.42 9.74 7.00
CA GLN A 77 -33.06 10.76 7.81
C GLN A 77 -32.04 11.68 8.51
N ALA A 78 -32.24 12.99 8.42
CA ALA A 78 -31.51 13.96 9.22
C ALA A 78 -32.02 13.98 10.69
N ASP A 79 -31.28 14.69 11.54
CA ASP A 79 -31.60 14.90 12.96
C ASP A 79 -31.70 13.60 13.79
N THR A 80 -31.11 12.50 13.29
CA THR A 80 -30.99 11.25 14.04
C THR A 80 -29.79 11.33 14.98
N PRO A 81 -29.95 11.06 16.30
CA PRO A 81 -28.84 11.07 17.24
C PRO A 81 -27.76 10.04 16.87
N TYR A 82 -26.50 10.44 16.98
CA TYR A 82 -25.36 9.52 16.89
C TYR A 82 -24.36 9.75 18.02
N ALA A 83 -23.58 8.71 18.31
CA ALA A 83 -22.47 8.76 19.24
C ALA A 83 -21.19 8.25 18.57
N VAL A 84 -20.08 8.86 18.93
CA VAL A 84 -18.72 8.44 18.54
C VAL A 84 -17.96 8.17 19.84
N SER A 85 -17.34 7.01 19.95
CA SER A 85 -16.51 6.65 21.09
C SER A 85 -15.16 6.11 20.64
N LEU A 86 -14.13 6.41 21.41
CA LEU A 86 -12.79 5.85 21.25
C LEU A 86 -12.49 5.01 22.48
N ALA A 87 -12.26 3.72 22.29
CA ALA A 87 -11.88 2.80 23.34
C ALA A 87 -10.41 2.38 23.21
N ASP A 88 -9.74 2.21 24.35
CA ASP A 88 -8.39 1.68 24.42
C ASP A 88 -8.35 0.16 24.12
N ALA A 89 -7.16 -0.45 24.19
CA ALA A 89 -6.96 -1.88 23.97
C ALA A 89 -7.69 -2.78 24.99
N HIS A 90 -8.10 -2.23 26.12
CA HIS A 90 -8.85 -2.93 27.18
C HIS A 90 -10.37 -2.74 27.06
N GLY A 91 -10.81 -1.95 26.06
CA GLY A 91 -12.21 -1.62 25.85
C GLY A 91 -12.73 -0.46 26.72
N THR A 92 -11.85 0.24 27.45
CA THR A 92 -12.22 1.42 28.23
C THR A 92 -12.42 2.61 27.29
N ILE A 93 -13.55 3.29 27.38
CA ILE A 93 -13.79 4.51 26.61
C ILE A 93 -12.91 5.63 27.18
N VAL A 94 -11.99 6.13 26.36
CA VAL A 94 -11.03 7.19 26.72
C VAL A 94 -11.42 8.57 26.16
N ALA A 95 -12.29 8.60 25.15
CA ALA A 95 -12.89 9.82 24.64
C ALA A 95 -14.21 9.51 23.93
N ASP A 96 -15.15 10.43 23.97
CA ASP A 96 -16.41 10.31 23.27
C ASP A 96 -16.97 11.67 22.83
N ALA A 97 -17.88 11.64 21.87
CA ALA A 97 -18.65 12.77 21.39
C ALA A 97 -20.00 12.29 20.85
N SER A 98 -20.96 13.20 20.78
CA SER A 98 -22.28 12.91 20.24
C SER A 98 -22.76 14.06 19.37
N GLY A 99 -23.75 13.79 18.52
CA GLY A 99 -24.36 14.78 17.64
C GLY A 99 -25.65 14.26 17.02
N THR A 100 -26.13 14.98 16.05
CA THR A 100 -27.26 14.57 15.20
C THR A 100 -26.85 14.55 13.75
N THR A 101 -27.37 13.60 12.97
CA THR A 101 -27.06 13.48 11.55
C THR A 101 -27.54 14.68 10.77
N ALA A 102 -26.75 15.11 9.81
CA ALA A 102 -27.10 16.17 8.89
C ALA A 102 -26.67 15.80 7.47
N HIS A 103 -27.27 16.43 6.48
CA HIS A 103 -26.84 16.26 5.10
C HIS A 103 -25.42 16.79 4.89
N GLY A 104 -24.66 16.10 4.05
CA GLY A 104 -23.28 16.45 3.76
C GLY A 104 -22.28 15.89 4.78
N ARG A 105 -21.11 16.51 4.83
CA ARG A 105 -19.98 16.05 5.64
C ARG A 105 -19.99 16.73 7.01
N GLN A 106 -19.96 15.94 8.04
CA GLN A 106 -19.82 16.40 9.42
C GLN A 106 -18.44 16.07 9.94
N ARG A 107 -17.86 16.97 10.74
CA ARG A 107 -16.54 16.77 11.36
C ARG A 107 -16.67 16.91 12.87
N LEU A 108 -15.93 16.07 13.56
CA LEU A 108 -15.74 16.13 15.02
C LEU A 108 -14.31 15.73 15.37
N SER A 109 -13.85 16.10 16.54
CA SER A 109 -12.53 15.72 17.06
C SER A 109 -12.68 15.12 18.46
N LEU A 110 -11.91 14.08 18.71
CA LEU A 110 -11.72 13.49 20.03
C LEU A 110 -10.27 13.73 20.46
N SER A 111 -10.05 14.02 21.73
CA SER A 111 -8.73 14.22 22.33
C SER A 111 -8.49 13.20 23.42
N VAL A 112 -7.29 12.65 23.48
CA VAL A 112 -6.84 11.71 24.50
C VAL A 112 -5.57 12.24 25.12
N HIS A 113 -5.57 12.42 26.44
CA HIS A 113 -4.39 12.89 27.15
C HIS A 113 -3.33 11.79 27.23
N GLN A 114 -2.11 12.08 26.72
CA GLN A 114 -0.96 11.19 26.76
C GLN A 114 -1.29 9.74 26.38
N PRO A 115 -1.83 9.47 25.15
CA PRO A 115 -2.22 8.12 24.77
C PRO A 115 -1.04 7.18 24.70
N GLU A 116 -1.28 5.89 24.90
CA GLU A 116 -0.32 4.86 24.56
C GLU A 116 -0.04 4.90 23.04
N ARG A 117 1.25 4.93 22.70
CA ARG A 117 1.66 5.08 21.30
C ARG A 117 1.75 3.72 20.62
N TRP A 118 1.44 3.72 19.34
CA TRP A 118 1.66 2.58 18.46
C TRP A 118 3.14 2.50 18.05
N TYR A 119 3.72 1.30 18.10
CA TYR A 119 5.09 1.02 17.67
C TYR A 119 5.13 -0.19 16.73
N PRO A 120 6.11 -0.26 15.80
CA PRO A 120 6.38 -1.51 15.12
C PRO A 120 6.82 -2.57 16.15
N TRP A 121 6.43 -3.82 15.94
CA TRP A 121 6.62 -4.92 16.88
C TRP A 121 8.05 -5.13 17.34
N THR A 122 9.04 -4.74 16.54
CA THR A 122 10.47 -4.81 16.87
C THR A 122 10.93 -3.73 17.87
N HIS A 123 10.11 -2.71 18.13
CA HIS A 123 10.49 -1.54 18.92
C HIS A 123 9.52 -1.21 20.05
N GLY A 124 8.41 -1.93 20.15
CA GLY A 124 7.43 -1.71 21.20
C GLY A 124 6.10 -2.39 20.93
N THR A 125 5.07 -1.98 21.62
CA THR A 125 3.73 -2.52 21.50
C THR A 125 2.95 -1.80 20.39
N PRO A 126 2.29 -2.51 19.47
CA PRO A 126 1.44 -1.92 18.45
C PRO A 126 0.05 -1.57 19.04
N THR A 127 0.02 -0.60 19.95
CA THR A 127 -1.20 -0.22 20.66
C THR A 127 -2.21 0.40 19.71
N CYS A 128 -3.36 -0.25 19.56
CA CYS A 128 -4.49 0.21 18.76
C CYS A 128 -5.65 0.62 19.66
N TYR A 129 -6.38 1.62 19.22
CA TYR A 129 -7.66 2.06 19.77
C TYR A 129 -8.78 1.70 18.81
N THR A 130 -9.98 1.51 19.34
CA THR A 130 -11.17 1.25 18.54
C THR A 130 -12.07 2.49 18.53
N LEU A 131 -12.14 3.14 17.36
CA LEU A 131 -13.10 4.21 17.10
C LEU A 131 -14.40 3.57 16.65
N THR A 132 -15.51 3.86 17.34
CA THR A 132 -16.84 3.34 16.99
C THR A 132 -17.81 4.50 16.80
N VAL A 133 -18.51 4.49 15.67
CA VAL A 133 -19.64 5.38 15.37
C VAL A 133 -20.92 4.60 15.41
N ARG A 134 -21.91 5.08 16.16
CA ARG A 134 -23.23 4.45 16.33
C ARG A 134 -24.34 5.46 16.05
N ALA A 135 -25.32 5.06 15.25
CA ALA A 135 -26.57 5.78 15.07
C ALA A 135 -27.70 4.77 14.86
N GLU A 136 -28.71 4.82 15.71
CA GLU A 136 -29.81 3.83 15.70
C GLU A 136 -29.28 2.38 15.69
N LYS A 137 -29.55 1.64 14.61
CA LYS A 137 -29.08 0.27 14.40
C LYS A 137 -27.70 0.19 13.74
N GLU A 138 -27.18 1.31 13.26
CA GLU A 138 -25.90 1.38 12.56
C GLU A 138 -24.75 1.42 13.58
N ALA A 139 -23.76 0.58 13.39
CA ALA A 139 -22.50 0.63 14.14
C ALA A 139 -21.33 0.30 13.22
N VAL A 140 -20.37 1.21 13.14
CA VAL A 140 -19.15 1.02 12.33
C VAL A 140 -17.95 1.30 13.21
N SER A 141 -16.97 0.41 13.18
CA SER A 141 -15.72 0.56 13.93
C SER A 141 -14.51 0.64 13.01
N ARG A 142 -13.48 1.33 13.47
CA ARG A 142 -12.16 1.42 12.83
C ARG A 142 -11.06 1.28 13.88
N LEU A 143 -9.97 0.60 13.53
CA LEU A 143 -8.77 0.64 14.32
C LEU A 143 -7.99 1.92 14.01
N VAL A 144 -7.49 2.57 15.04
CA VAL A 144 -6.63 3.74 14.92
C VAL A 144 -5.47 3.63 15.89
N GLY A 145 -4.40 4.37 15.68
CA GLY A 145 -3.25 4.38 16.57
C GLY A 145 -2.56 5.73 16.57
N PHE A 146 -1.95 6.10 17.68
CA PHE A 146 -1.22 7.35 17.85
C PHE A 146 0.28 7.11 17.67
N ARG A 147 0.84 7.71 16.68
CA ARG A 147 2.27 7.62 16.41
C ARG A 147 2.74 8.81 15.57
N GLN A 148 4.04 9.07 15.60
CA GLN A 148 4.75 9.96 14.69
C GLN A 148 5.76 9.14 13.91
N ILE A 149 5.84 9.33 12.59
CA ILE A 149 6.87 8.72 11.74
C ILE A 149 7.59 9.85 11.02
N ASP A 150 8.90 9.92 11.24
CA ASP A 150 9.78 10.85 10.56
C ASP A 150 10.69 10.05 9.61
N ILE A 151 10.79 10.50 8.36
CA ILE A 151 11.59 9.85 7.33
C ILE A 151 12.48 10.92 6.71
N SER A 152 13.80 10.71 6.77
CA SER A 152 14.76 11.64 6.15
C SER A 152 14.88 11.41 4.65
N ASP A 153 15.55 12.34 3.94
CA ASP A 153 15.85 12.22 2.51
C ASP A 153 16.70 10.98 2.15
N ARG A 154 17.35 10.38 3.16
CA ARG A 154 18.08 9.11 3.03
C ARG A 154 17.26 7.90 3.43
N LEU A 155 15.96 8.03 3.56
CA LEU A 155 15.06 7.00 4.04
C LEU A 155 15.47 6.38 5.39
N LEU A 156 15.98 7.24 6.30
CA LEU A 156 16.19 6.87 7.69
C LEU A 156 14.90 7.12 8.46
N PHE A 157 14.34 6.06 9.00
CA PHE A 157 13.06 6.08 9.69
C PHE A 157 13.22 6.28 11.18
N ARG A 158 12.34 7.11 11.74
CA ARG A 158 12.12 7.23 13.19
C ARG A 158 10.63 7.04 13.47
N VAL A 159 10.30 6.23 14.45
CA VAL A 159 8.94 6.07 14.95
C VAL A 159 8.91 6.55 16.39
N ASN A 160 8.08 7.55 16.67
CA ASN A 160 8.00 8.21 17.96
C ASN A 160 9.38 8.70 18.49
N GLY A 161 10.20 9.21 17.58
CA GLY A 161 11.56 9.67 17.87
C GLY A 161 12.63 8.57 17.92
N MET A 162 12.26 7.30 17.99
CA MET A 162 13.21 6.19 18.01
C MET A 162 13.65 5.81 16.58
N PRO A 163 14.95 5.66 16.31
CA PRO A 163 15.42 5.18 15.02
C PRO A 163 15.01 3.73 14.81
N VAL A 164 14.41 3.45 13.65
CA VAL A 164 13.97 2.10 13.28
C VAL A 164 14.66 1.69 11.99
N ARG A 165 15.43 0.62 12.05
CA ARG A 165 15.97 0.00 10.84
C ARG A 165 14.87 -0.82 10.18
N MET A 166 14.56 -0.51 8.91
CA MET A 166 13.58 -1.26 8.14
C MET A 166 14.18 -2.56 7.65
N TRP A 167 13.46 -3.63 7.89
CA TRP A 167 13.76 -4.98 7.41
C TRP A 167 12.48 -5.58 6.88
N GLY A 168 12.44 -5.92 5.60
CA GLY A 168 11.16 -6.25 4.99
C GLY A 168 11.25 -6.98 3.67
N ALA A 169 10.08 -7.07 3.03
CA ALA A 169 9.90 -7.69 1.73
C ALA A 169 8.86 -6.93 0.90
N ASN A 170 8.96 -7.07 -0.41
CA ASN A 170 7.91 -6.62 -1.31
C ASN A 170 6.75 -7.62 -1.30
N LEU A 171 5.56 -7.11 -1.10
CA LEU A 171 4.32 -7.85 -1.17
C LEU A 171 3.66 -7.55 -2.51
N MET A 172 3.67 -8.54 -3.37
CA MET A 172 3.05 -8.45 -4.68
C MET A 172 1.57 -8.86 -4.59
N HIS A 173 1.19 -9.97 -5.21
CA HIS A 173 -0.16 -10.50 -5.08
C HIS A 173 -0.21 -11.57 -4.00
N LEU A 174 -1.23 -11.53 -3.13
CA LEU A 174 -1.50 -12.64 -2.21
C LEU A 174 -2.06 -13.84 -2.95
N ASP A 175 -2.75 -13.58 -4.05
CA ASP A 175 -3.28 -14.58 -4.96
C ASP A 175 -3.26 -14.03 -6.39
N THR A 176 -2.43 -14.63 -7.25
CA THR A 176 -2.23 -14.17 -8.62
C THR A 176 -3.37 -14.53 -9.57
N LEU A 177 -4.17 -15.53 -9.23
CA LEU A 177 -5.21 -16.05 -10.13
C LEU A 177 -6.61 -15.56 -9.77
N THR A 178 -6.97 -15.67 -8.49
CA THR A 178 -8.37 -15.53 -8.07
C THR A 178 -8.66 -14.25 -7.29
N ASN A 179 -7.64 -13.48 -6.91
CA ASN A 179 -7.79 -12.38 -5.94
C ASN A 179 -8.49 -12.82 -4.65
N CYS A 180 -8.32 -14.08 -4.27
CA CYS A 180 -8.90 -14.63 -3.05
C CYS A 180 -8.04 -14.25 -1.84
N TYR A 181 -8.53 -13.33 -1.05
CA TYR A 181 -7.87 -12.88 0.17
C TYR A 181 -8.46 -13.57 1.40
N ALA A 182 -8.35 -14.90 1.43
CA ALA A 182 -8.78 -15.67 2.59
C ALA A 182 -8.03 -15.21 3.85
N PRO A 183 -8.73 -15.01 4.98
CA PRO A 183 -8.10 -14.54 6.22
C PRO A 183 -6.91 -15.38 6.66
N GLU A 184 -6.99 -16.70 6.49
CA GLU A 184 -5.93 -17.65 6.85
C GLU A 184 -4.68 -17.45 6.00
N LYS A 185 -4.86 -17.15 4.70
CA LYS A 185 -3.75 -16.87 3.78
C LYS A 185 -3.04 -15.57 4.15
N MET A 186 -3.82 -14.53 4.45
CA MET A 186 -3.28 -13.24 4.91
C MET A 186 -2.51 -13.40 6.22
N ALA A 187 -3.11 -14.06 7.21
CA ALA A 187 -2.46 -14.33 8.48
C ALA A 187 -1.14 -15.11 8.30
N ARG A 188 -1.15 -16.15 7.46
CA ARG A 188 0.03 -16.96 7.16
C ARG A 188 1.18 -16.15 6.58
N ILE A 189 0.90 -15.23 5.66
CA ILE A 189 1.93 -14.37 5.06
C ILE A 189 2.53 -13.44 6.11
N LEU A 190 1.70 -12.86 6.98
CA LEU A 190 2.17 -12.00 8.06
C LEU A 190 2.95 -12.77 9.13
N ASP A 191 2.57 -14.02 9.42
CA ASP A 191 3.36 -14.93 10.29
C ASP A 191 4.75 -15.19 9.70
N LEU A 192 4.83 -15.46 8.39
CA LEU A 192 6.09 -15.66 7.70
C LEU A 192 6.95 -14.38 7.69
N ALA A 193 6.33 -13.22 7.50
CA ALA A 193 7.03 -11.93 7.57
C ALA A 193 7.65 -11.72 8.97
N GLN A 194 6.91 -11.95 10.05
CA GLN A 194 7.43 -11.85 11.42
C GLN A 194 8.49 -12.90 11.71
N LEU A 195 8.32 -14.14 11.24
CA LEU A 195 9.32 -15.20 11.36
C LEU A 195 10.64 -14.83 10.67
N ALA A 196 10.56 -14.10 9.55
CA ALA A 196 11.72 -13.54 8.83
C ALA A 196 12.24 -12.22 9.43
N ASN A 197 11.74 -11.82 10.61
CA ASN A 197 12.05 -10.55 11.28
C ASN A 197 11.68 -9.30 10.48
N CYS A 198 10.75 -9.40 9.53
CA CYS A 198 10.27 -8.23 8.81
C CYS A 198 9.45 -7.33 9.74
N ASN A 199 9.79 -6.06 9.78
CA ASN A 199 9.00 -5.02 10.45
C ASN A 199 8.33 -4.07 9.46
N MET A 200 8.58 -4.24 8.16
CA MET A 200 7.95 -3.52 7.07
C MET A 200 7.63 -4.45 5.90
N LEU A 201 6.51 -4.21 5.24
CA LEU A 201 6.19 -4.77 3.95
C LEU A 201 5.91 -3.63 2.96
N ARG A 202 6.33 -3.79 1.72
CA ARG A 202 5.96 -2.86 0.65
C ARG A 202 4.84 -3.48 -0.17
N VAL A 203 3.70 -2.81 -0.20
CA VAL A 203 2.60 -3.14 -1.13
C VAL A 203 2.98 -2.57 -2.48
N TRP A 204 3.42 -3.44 -3.36
CA TRP A 204 4.01 -3.10 -4.65
C TRP A 204 3.00 -2.46 -5.61
N GLY A 205 3.47 -1.57 -6.51
CA GLY A 205 2.63 -0.71 -7.32
C GLY A 205 1.61 -1.41 -8.22
N GLU A 206 1.92 -2.57 -8.75
CA GLU A 206 0.98 -3.37 -9.55
C GLU A 206 0.23 -4.42 -8.73
N ALA A 207 0.47 -4.48 -7.41
CA ALA A 207 -0.29 -5.35 -6.53
C ALA A 207 -1.77 -4.94 -6.46
N ASP A 208 -2.60 -5.90 -6.10
CA ASP A 208 -4.03 -5.64 -5.90
C ASP A 208 -4.28 -4.75 -4.68
N LYS A 209 -5.43 -4.08 -4.67
CA LYS A 209 -5.95 -3.44 -3.46
C LYS A 209 -6.22 -4.51 -2.42
N LEU A 210 -5.44 -4.49 -1.36
CA LEU A 210 -5.63 -5.41 -0.26
C LEU A 210 -6.91 -5.06 0.53
N PRO A 211 -7.61 -6.06 1.09
CA PRO A 211 -8.80 -5.81 1.88
C PRO A 211 -8.46 -5.10 3.20
N GLU A 212 -9.44 -4.42 3.79
CA GLU A 212 -9.33 -3.73 5.08
C GLU A 212 -8.69 -4.61 6.15
N ALA A 213 -9.13 -5.87 6.24
CA ALA A 213 -8.63 -6.83 7.23
C ALA A 213 -7.11 -7.04 7.18
N PHE A 214 -6.47 -6.89 6.01
CA PHE A 214 -5.02 -6.99 5.91
C PHE A 214 -4.32 -5.84 6.63
N TYR A 215 -4.80 -4.61 6.43
CA TYR A 215 -4.25 -3.42 7.11
C TYR A 215 -4.50 -3.48 8.62
N GLU A 216 -5.70 -3.89 9.04
CA GLU A 216 -6.00 -4.10 10.46
C GLU A 216 -5.08 -5.14 11.11
N GLU A 217 -4.76 -6.24 10.41
CA GLU A 217 -3.80 -7.22 10.91
C GLU A 217 -2.38 -6.64 10.99
N CYS A 218 -1.96 -5.82 10.04
CA CYS A 218 -0.69 -5.11 10.10
C CYS A 218 -0.66 -4.12 11.29
N ASP A 219 -1.77 -3.43 11.54
CA ASP A 219 -1.91 -2.54 12.70
C ASP A 219 -1.73 -3.29 14.02
N ARG A 220 -2.43 -4.43 14.19
CA ARG A 220 -2.37 -5.25 15.41
C ARG A 220 -1.00 -5.92 15.61
N ARG A 221 -0.35 -6.29 14.53
CA ARG A 221 0.94 -6.97 14.55
C ARG A 221 2.13 -6.02 14.59
N GLY A 222 1.93 -4.73 14.38
CA GLY A 222 3.01 -3.76 14.33
C GLY A 222 3.91 -3.91 13.10
N ILE A 223 3.36 -4.31 11.97
CA ILE A 223 4.10 -4.38 10.70
C ILE A 223 3.84 -3.11 9.91
N LEU A 224 4.88 -2.34 9.66
CA LEU A 224 4.80 -1.11 8.85
C LEU A 224 4.52 -1.44 7.39
N LEU A 225 3.83 -0.55 6.71
CA LEU A 225 3.58 -0.65 5.28
C LEU A 225 4.15 0.56 4.53
N TRP A 226 4.92 0.28 3.50
CA TRP A 226 5.21 1.17 2.40
C TRP A 226 4.14 0.92 1.34
N GLN A 227 3.27 1.88 1.10
CA GLN A 227 2.13 1.71 0.20
C GLN A 227 2.37 2.44 -1.11
N ASP A 228 2.57 1.67 -2.19
CA ASP A 228 2.56 2.23 -3.54
C ASP A 228 1.12 2.52 -4.00
N PHE A 229 0.96 3.57 -4.81
CA PHE A 229 -0.19 3.71 -5.69
C PHE A 229 -0.07 2.70 -6.85
N PHE A 230 -1.16 2.51 -7.57
CA PHE A 230 -1.32 1.40 -8.51
C PHE A 230 -0.63 1.62 -9.87
N LEU A 231 0.61 2.08 -9.85
CA LEU A 231 1.44 2.28 -11.04
C LEU A 231 2.71 1.42 -10.93
N GLY A 232 3.14 0.85 -12.04
CA GLY A 232 4.40 0.10 -12.11
C GLY A 232 4.90 -0.02 -13.54
N CYS A 233 6.16 -0.11 -13.76
CA CYS A 233 6.96 -0.42 -14.96
C CYS A 233 6.30 -0.19 -16.33
N SER A 234 5.36 0.75 -16.46
CA SER A 234 4.51 0.91 -17.64
C SER A 234 4.37 2.38 -18.04
N LEU A 235 3.77 2.63 -19.18
CA LEU A 235 3.49 3.96 -19.70
C LEU A 235 2.06 4.36 -19.34
N TYR A 236 1.89 5.53 -18.75
CA TYR A 236 0.60 6.02 -18.29
C TYR A 236 0.21 7.29 -19.02
N SER A 237 -1.06 7.37 -19.43
CA SER A 237 -1.59 8.56 -20.11
C SER A 237 -1.71 9.74 -19.16
N GLU A 238 -1.34 10.91 -19.66
CA GLU A 238 -1.49 12.21 -18.98
C GLU A 238 -2.63 13.05 -19.56
N GLU A 239 -3.53 12.44 -20.32
CA GLU A 239 -4.75 13.09 -20.78
C GLU A 239 -5.66 13.41 -19.58
N GLU A 240 -6.38 14.52 -19.64
CA GLU A 240 -7.12 15.07 -18.50
C GLU A 240 -8.18 14.12 -17.91
N ASP A 241 -8.86 13.36 -18.77
CA ASP A 241 -9.81 12.33 -18.33
C ASP A 241 -9.12 11.21 -17.53
N GLN A 242 -7.91 10.81 -17.95
CA GLN A 242 -7.11 9.82 -17.24
C GLN A 242 -6.54 10.38 -15.95
N LEU A 243 -6.03 11.61 -15.95
CA LEU A 243 -5.57 12.29 -14.72
C LEU A 243 -6.69 12.40 -13.69
N SER A 244 -7.91 12.69 -14.14
CA SER A 244 -9.09 12.70 -13.25
C SER A 244 -9.35 11.33 -12.61
N LEU A 245 -9.21 10.23 -13.35
CA LEU A 245 -9.38 8.88 -12.81
C LEU A 245 -8.29 8.53 -11.79
N TYR A 246 -7.03 8.84 -12.06
CA TYR A 246 -5.94 8.64 -11.10
C TYR A 246 -6.15 9.43 -9.82
N ARG A 247 -6.62 10.67 -9.92
CA ARG A 247 -7.00 11.50 -8.77
C ARG A 247 -8.08 10.83 -7.93
N GLN A 248 -9.15 10.34 -8.55
CA GLN A 248 -10.25 9.66 -7.86
C GLN A 248 -9.77 8.37 -7.17
N GLU A 249 -8.92 7.58 -7.81
CA GLU A 249 -8.35 6.38 -7.19
C GLU A 249 -7.47 6.70 -5.99
N ALA A 250 -6.60 7.70 -6.12
CA ALA A 250 -5.75 8.14 -5.02
C ALA A 250 -6.60 8.64 -3.84
N GLU A 251 -7.61 9.46 -4.11
CA GLU A 251 -8.54 9.93 -3.07
C GLU A 251 -9.25 8.77 -2.37
N MET A 252 -9.72 7.80 -3.12
CA MET A 252 -10.39 6.64 -2.55
C MET A 252 -9.44 5.81 -1.69
N LEU A 253 -8.21 5.58 -2.14
CA LEU A 253 -7.20 4.85 -1.36
C LEU A 253 -6.91 5.58 -0.04
N LEU A 254 -6.61 6.87 -0.10
CA LEU A 254 -6.33 7.65 1.10
C LEU A 254 -7.52 7.69 2.05
N ARG A 255 -8.72 8.01 1.57
CA ARG A 255 -9.93 8.06 2.41
C ARG A 255 -10.21 6.77 3.13
N THR A 256 -9.92 5.64 2.50
CA THR A 256 -10.21 4.32 3.06
C THR A 256 -9.06 3.74 3.88
N ARG A 257 -7.82 4.26 3.78
CA ARG A 257 -6.64 3.63 4.39
C ARG A 257 -5.82 4.54 5.31
N LYS A 258 -5.92 5.85 5.21
CA LYS A 258 -5.06 6.78 5.97
C LYS A 258 -5.17 6.66 7.50
N HIS A 259 -6.24 6.06 8.01
CA HIS A 259 -6.42 5.86 9.45
C HIS A 259 -5.54 4.74 10.02
N HIS A 260 -4.99 3.87 9.18
CA HIS A 260 -4.14 2.78 9.66
C HIS A 260 -2.78 3.29 10.15
N PRO A 261 -2.41 3.04 11.41
CA PRO A 261 -1.10 3.43 11.93
C PRO A 261 0.05 2.67 11.27
N CYS A 262 -0.18 1.49 10.71
CA CYS A 262 0.84 0.72 10.02
C CYS A 262 1.37 1.38 8.74
N ILE A 263 0.59 2.22 8.04
CA ILE A 263 1.05 2.88 6.82
C ILE A 263 2.10 3.95 7.16
N ALA A 264 3.33 3.72 6.73
CA ALA A 264 4.46 4.60 6.99
C ALA A 264 4.58 5.74 5.97
N LEU A 265 4.37 5.43 4.70
CA LEU A 265 4.47 6.38 3.59
C LEU A 265 3.60 5.96 2.40
N TRP A 266 3.33 6.92 1.52
CA TRP A 266 2.71 6.73 0.22
C TRP A 266 3.76 6.85 -0.87
N CYS A 267 3.74 5.94 -1.86
CA CYS A 267 4.67 5.98 -2.98
C CYS A 267 3.91 6.02 -4.31
N GLY A 268 4.36 6.85 -5.24
CA GLY A 268 3.69 7.08 -6.52
C GLY A 268 3.61 5.84 -7.42
N GLY A 269 4.53 4.91 -7.26
CA GLY A 269 4.51 3.64 -7.99
C GLY A 269 5.89 2.99 -8.13
N ASN A 270 5.91 1.86 -8.83
CA ASN A 270 7.11 1.06 -9.05
C ASN A 270 7.80 1.38 -10.37
N GLU A 271 9.09 1.67 -10.31
CA GLU A 271 10.04 1.73 -11.44
C GLU A 271 9.66 2.63 -12.63
N LEU A 272 8.84 3.67 -12.42
CA LEU A 272 8.46 4.54 -13.54
C LEU A 272 9.68 5.23 -14.19
N TYR A 273 10.59 5.77 -13.36
CA TYR A 273 11.83 6.37 -13.86
C TYR A 273 12.83 5.33 -14.35
N LEU A 274 12.98 4.24 -13.60
CA LEU A 274 13.92 3.18 -13.91
C LEU A 274 13.59 2.51 -15.25
N ALA A 275 12.33 2.17 -15.47
CA ALA A 275 11.85 1.58 -16.71
C ALA A 275 12.10 2.51 -17.92
N GLN A 276 11.87 3.81 -17.75
CA GLN A 276 12.14 4.79 -18.80
C GLN A 276 13.64 4.90 -19.09
N GLU A 277 14.49 5.02 -18.07
CA GLU A 277 15.94 5.14 -18.25
C GLU A 277 16.58 3.95 -18.95
N TYR A 278 16.13 2.72 -18.62
CA TYR A 278 16.67 1.50 -19.23
C TYR A 278 16.11 1.21 -20.62
N GLN A 279 14.80 1.42 -20.80
CA GLN A 279 14.13 1.01 -22.03
C GLN A 279 14.08 2.13 -23.07
N HIS A 280 13.99 3.38 -22.62
CA HIS A 280 13.72 4.54 -23.48
C HIS A 280 14.41 5.82 -22.97
N PRO A 281 15.76 5.85 -22.88
CA PRO A 281 16.49 6.98 -22.28
C PRO A 281 16.24 8.33 -22.99
N GLU A 282 15.86 8.30 -24.27
CA GLU A 282 15.56 9.50 -25.05
C GLU A 282 14.11 9.99 -24.93
N ALA A 283 13.26 9.25 -24.21
CA ALA A 283 11.85 9.58 -24.09
C ALA A 283 11.57 10.31 -22.77
N PRO A 284 10.52 11.15 -22.70
CA PRO A 284 10.02 11.64 -21.43
C PRO A 284 9.44 10.49 -20.59
N VAL A 285 9.42 10.66 -19.29
CA VAL A 285 8.71 9.74 -18.38
C VAL A 285 7.21 9.91 -18.59
N TYR A 286 6.55 8.89 -19.12
CA TYR A 286 5.10 8.89 -19.24
C TYR A 286 4.45 8.55 -17.90
N GLY A 287 3.57 9.44 -17.43
CA GLY A 287 2.97 9.36 -16.10
C GLY A 287 3.69 10.21 -15.06
N GLU A 288 4.71 11.00 -15.45
CA GLU A 288 5.42 11.88 -14.52
C GLU A 288 4.48 12.90 -13.87
N LYS A 289 3.55 13.46 -14.64
CA LYS A 289 2.54 14.38 -14.11
C LYS A 289 1.66 13.74 -13.04
N ILE A 290 1.37 12.44 -13.14
CA ILE A 290 0.60 11.72 -12.14
C ILE A 290 1.35 11.68 -10.81
N ILE A 291 2.64 11.28 -10.85
CA ILE A 291 3.45 11.08 -9.64
C ILE A 291 4.08 12.37 -9.11
N ARG A 292 4.16 13.44 -9.89
CA ARG A 292 4.74 14.74 -9.46
C ARG A 292 3.71 15.80 -9.14
N GLU A 293 2.51 15.71 -9.67
CA GLU A 293 1.47 16.73 -9.49
C GLU A 293 0.21 16.14 -8.85
N VAL A 294 -0.38 15.09 -9.47
CA VAL A 294 -1.70 14.58 -9.06
C VAL A 294 -1.65 13.91 -7.69
N PHE A 295 -0.78 12.93 -7.51
CA PHE A 295 -0.71 12.18 -6.25
C PHE A 295 -0.19 13.03 -5.09
N PRO A 296 0.88 13.83 -5.23
CA PRO A 296 1.31 14.69 -4.12
C PRO A 296 0.27 15.74 -3.72
N GLU A 297 -0.50 16.30 -4.67
CA GLU A 297 -1.62 17.18 -4.34
C GLU A 297 -2.68 16.47 -3.49
N VAL A 298 -3.07 15.25 -3.88
CA VAL A 298 -4.04 14.45 -3.13
C VAL A 298 -3.50 14.10 -1.74
N CYS A 299 -2.24 13.68 -1.64
CA CYS A 299 -1.59 13.37 -0.37
C CYS A 299 -1.52 14.59 0.54
N ALA A 300 -1.06 15.73 0.04
CA ALA A 300 -0.95 16.97 0.81
C ALA A 300 -2.32 17.44 1.34
N ARG A 301 -3.39 17.22 0.59
CA ARG A 301 -4.74 17.60 0.97
C ARG A 301 -5.40 16.63 1.94
N LEU A 302 -5.19 15.32 1.77
CA LEU A 302 -5.92 14.30 2.53
C LEU A 302 -5.11 13.67 3.67
N ASP A 303 -3.78 13.63 3.56
CA ASP A 303 -2.89 13.03 4.56
C ASP A 303 -1.54 13.75 4.61
N PRO A 304 -1.52 15.02 5.07
CA PRO A 304 -0.33 15.88 5.04
C PRO A 304 0.77 15.43 6.01
N HIS A 305 0.48 14.48 6.89
CA HIS A 305 1.39 14.02 7.95
C HIS A 305 2.27 12.84 7.52
N ARG A 306 1.99 12.21 6.36
CA ARG A 306 2.82 11.13 5.81
C ARG A 306 3.63 11.58 4.63
N LEU A 307 4.84 11.04 4.57
CA LEU A 307 5.70 11.24 3.39
C LEU A 307 5.01 10.71 2.14
N TYR A 308 5.01 11.52 1.10
CA TYR A 308 4.78 11.07 -0.27
C TYR A 308 6.13 10.90 -0.98
N TYR A 309 6.36 9.74 -1.58
CA TYR A 309 7.56 9.39 -2.32
C TYR A 309 7.21 9.16 -3.80
N PRO A 310 7.85 9.86 -4.77
CA PRO A 310 7.32 9.92 -6.14
C PRO A 310 7.32 8.59 -6.89
N SER A 311 8.36 7.80 -6.74
CA SER A 311 8.52 6.48 -7.39
C SER A 311 9.59 5.69 -6.63
N SER A 312 9.53 4.38 -6.67
CA SER A 312 10.57 3.51 -6.14
C SER A 312 11.16 2.68 -7.29
N PRO A 313 12.47 2.82 -7.62
CA PRO A 313 13.43 3.72 -6.99
C PRO A 313 13.31 5.15 -7.52
N CYS A 314 13.82 6.10 -6.74
CA CYS A 314 13.84 7.49 -7.13
C CYS A 314 14.92 8.28 -6.37
N GLY A 315 15.62 9.16 -7.08
CA GLY A 315 16.57 10.09 -6.49
C GLY A 315 17.88 10.19 -7.28
N GLY A 316 18.71 11.16 -6.89
CA GLY A 316 20.05 11.32 -7.48
C GLY A 316 20.07 11.76 -8.94
N SER A 317 21.17 11.41 -9.62
CA SER A 317 21.38 11.72 -11.03
C SER A 317 20.72 10.74 -11.99
N PHE A 318 20.27 9.59 -11.51
CA PHE A 318 19.49 8.56 -12.19
C PHE A 318 18.66 7.80 -11.14
N ALA A 319 17.61 7.11 -11.59
CA ALA A 319 16.61 6.54 -10.69
C ALA A 319 17.19 5.58 -9.66
N ASN A 320 18.20 4.81 -10.03
CA ASN A 320 18.81 3.79 -9.18
C ASN A 320 20.17 4.21 -8.60
N ASP A 321 20.33 5.52 -8.30
CA ASP A 321 21.55 6.06 -7.73
C ASP A 321 21.74 5.53 -6.29
N PRO A 322 22.81 4.75 -5.99
CA PRO A 322 22.98 4.16 -4.67
C PRO A 322 23.25 5.17 -3.55
N GLN A 323 23.55 6.41 -3.90
CA GLN A 323 23.88 7.48 -2.94
C GLN A 323 22.69 8.38 -2.61
N CYS A 324 21.55 8.18 -3.25
CA CYS A 324 20.39 9.04 -3.12
C CYS A 324 19.08 8.25 -3.19
N GLY A 325 18.17 8.50 -2.27
CA GLY A 325 16.89 7.82 -2.23
C GLY A 325 17.00 6.31 -1.98
N ASP A 326 16.20 5.54 -2.69
CA ASP A 326 16.19 4.09 -2.65
C ASP A 326 16.76 3.47 -3.94
N THR A 327 17.08 2.20 -3.87
CA THR A 327 17.59 1.44 -5.02
C THR A 327 16.93 0.08 -5.14
N HIS A 328 16.84 -0.39 -6.39
CA HIS A 328 16.51 -1.77 -6.73
C HIS A 328 17.77 -2.52 -7.13
N GLY A 329 18.12 -3.56 -6.37
CA GLY A 329 19.36 -4.29 -6.52
C GLY A 329 19.16 -5.70 -7.08
N TYR A 330 19.17 -5.83 -8.40
CA TYR A 330 19.02 -7.13 -9.06
C TYR A 330 20.34 -7.84 -9.33
N THR A 331 21.47 -7.24 -8.98
CA THR A 331 22.78 -7.80 -9.33
C THR A 331 23.62 -8.01 -8.08
N HIS A 332 24.39 -9.11 -8.08
CA HIS A 332 25.44 -9.40 -7.10
C HIS A 332 26.56 -8.33 -7.06
N LEU A 333 26.51 -7.36 -7.98
CA LEU A 333 27.51 -6.30 -8.13
C LEU A 333 27.53 -5.30 -6.97
N TRP A 334 26.50 -5.24 -6.15
CA TRP A 334 26.47 -4.40 -4.96
C TRP A 334 27.50 -4.80 -3.89
N PHE A 335 27.94 -6.04 -3.92
CA PHE A 335 28.94 -6.57 -2.98
C PHE A 335 30.37 -6.51 -3.54
N VAL A 336 30.62 -5.79 -4.60
CA VAL A 336 31.97 -5.63 -5.17
C VAL A 336 32.72 -4.57 -4.35
N PRO A 337 33.92 -4.89 -3.82
CA PRO A 337 34.75 -3.95 -3.10
C PRO A 337 35.01 -2.66 -3.91
N GLY A 338 34.87 -1.51 -3.26
CA GLY A 338 35.10 -0.20 -3.88
C GLY A 338 33.87 0.42 -4.60
N ARG A 339 32.72 -0.26 -4.65
CA ARG A 339 31.47 0.33 -5.08
C ARG A 339 30.72 0.99 -3.92
N ALA A 340 29.94 2.04 -4.25
CA ALA A 340 29.02 2.63 -3.30
C ALA A 340 27.91 1.65 -2.95
N TYR A 341 27.62 1.51 -1.67
CA TYR A 341 26.47 0.73 -1.20
C TYR A 341 25.22 1.61 -1.17
N PRO A 342 24.05 1.07 -1.53
CA PRO A 342 22.81 1.80 -1.45
C PRO A 342 22.50 2.21 0.01
N HIS A 343 21.94 3.40 0.16
CA HIS A 343 21.46 3.86 1.46
C HIS A 343 20.24 3.08 1.93
N PHE A 344 19.33 2.83 1.01
CA PHE A 344 18.13 2.03 1.23
C PHE A 344 17.88 1.13 0.02
N LEU A 345 17.80 -0.16 0.27
CA LEU A 345 17.52 -1.15 -0.75
C LEU A 345 16.05 -1.57 -0.62
N SER A 346 15.19 -0.92 -1.40
CA SER A 346 13.73 -1.12 -1.36
C SER A 346 13.28 -2.38 -2.07
N GLU A 347 14.10 -2.86 -3.02
CA GLU A 347 13.86 -4.09 -3.73
C GLU A 347 15.19 -4.79 -3.99
N ASN A 348 15.32 -6.03 -3.54
CA ASN A 348 16.55 -6.79 -3.67
C ASN A 348 16.23 -8.24 -3.98
N CYS A 349 17.05 -8.81 -4.79
CA CYS A 349 17.06 -10.16 -5.30
C CYS A 349 16.19 -10.42 -6.53
N ARG A 350 16.72 -11.36 -7.29
CA ARG A 350 15.97 -12.00 -8.36
C ARG A 350 14.95 -12.97 -7.78
N VAL A 351 13.99 -13.31 -8.60
CA VAL A 351 13.12 -14.45 -8.38
C VAL A 351 13.99 -15.67 -8.06
N SER A 352 13.79 -16.27 -6.92
CA SER A 352 14.48 -17.50 -6.52
C SER A 352 13.53 -18.69 -6.66
N THR A 353 14.11 -19.86 -6.85
CA THR A 353 13.33 -21.10 -6.89
C THR A 353 12.55 -21.29 -5.59
N PRO A 354 11.32 -21.81 -5.66
CA PRO A 354 10.57 -22.22 -4.49
C PRO A 354 11.31 -23.32 -3.71
N THR A 355 10.80 -23.64 -2.53
CA THR A 355 11.32 -24.76 -1.77
C THR A 355 11.16 -26.06 -2.56
N TRP A 356 12.07 -27.02 -2.34
CA TRP A 356 11.98 -28.36 -2.93
C TRP A 356 10.60 -29.00 -2.73
N GLN A 357 10.02 -28.83 -1.55
CA GLN A 357 8.68 -29.32 -1.25
C GLN A 357 7.62 -28.70 -2.16
N SER A 358 7.69 -27.39 -2.40
CA SER A 358 6.76 -26.68 -3.30
C SER A 358 6.96 -27.13 -4.75
N MET A 359 8.20 -27.27 -5.19
CA MET A 359 8.51 -27.74 -6.55
C MET A 359 7.91 -29.12 -6.82
N ASN A 360 8.05 -30.06 -5.87
CA ASN A 360 7.45 -31.40 -5.99
C ASN A 360 5.92 -31.42 -5.97
N GLN A 361 5.27 -30.35 -5.51
CA GLN A 361 3.82 -30.20 -5.59
C GLN A 361 3.34 -29.63 -6.93
N MET A 362 4.22 -28.89 -7.62
CA MET A 362 3.90 -28.21 -8.87
C MET A 362 4.29 -29.04 -10.11
N MET A 363 5.32 -29.86 -9.99
CA MET A 363 5.92 -30.58 -11.12
C MET A 363 6.16 -32.06 -10.77
N THR A 364 6.03 -32.92 -11.77
CA THR A 364 6.44 -34.33 -11.64
C THR A 364 7.99 -34.46 -11.59
N PRO A 365 8.53 -35.57 -11.10
CA PRO A 365 10.00 -35.79 -11.10
C PRO A 365 10.64 -35.63 -12.46
N ASP A 366 10.00 -36.07 -13.54
CA ASP A 366 10.53 -35.97 -14.89
C ASP A 366 10.55 -34.50 -15.38
N GLU A 367 9.51 -33.71 -15.03
CA GLU A 367 9.42 -32.30 -15.37
C GLU A 367 10.44 -31.42 -14.60
N LEU A 368 10.89 -31.85 -13.43
CA LEU A 368 11.83 -31.09 -12.60
C LEU A 368 13.25 -31.02 -13.21
N TRP A 369 13.64 -31.98 -14.04
CA TRP A 369 15.01 -32.14 -14.48
C TRP A 369 15.16 -32.11 -15.99
N GLU A 370 14.10 -32.25 -16.74
CA GLU A 370 14.15 -32.25 -18.20
C GLU A 370 14.04 -30.83 -18.75
N GLU A 371 15.13 -30.32 -19.32
CA GLU A 371 15.15 -29.00 -19.96
C GLU A 371 14.14 -28.92 -21.10
N GLY A 372 13.43 -27.79 -21.20
CA GLY A 372 12.47 -27.53 -22.26
C GLY A 372 11.09 -28.11 -22.04
N THR A 373 10.79 -28.72 -20.90
CA THR A 373 9.42 -29.09 -20.55
C THR A 373 8.55 -27.83 -20.39
N TYR A 374 7.25 -27.97 -20.72
CA TYR A 374 6.30 -26.87 -20.51
C TYR A 374 6.23 -26.44 -19.05
N ALA A 375 6.24 -27.40 -18.13
CA ALA A 375 6.18 -27.13 -16.69
C ALA A 375 7.39 -26.31 -16.24
N LEU A 376 8.59 -26.71 -16.61
CA LEU A 376 9.82 -25.97 -16.28
C LEU A 376 9.81 -24.57 -16.90
N THR A 377 9.39 -24.46 -18.15
CA THR A 377 9.29 -23.17 -18.84
C THR A 377 8.23 -22.26 -18.20
N ALA A 378 7.07 -22.79 -17.81
CA ALA A 378 6.00 -22.03 -17.17
C ALA A 378 6.37 -21.54 -15.77
N HIS A 379 7.25 -22.25 -15.07
CA HIS A 379 7.74 -21.90 -13.73
C HIS A 379 9.15 -21.28 -13.74
N HIS A 380 9.74 -21.10 -14.90
CA HIS A 380 11.06 -20.50 -15.04
C HIS A 380 10.97 -18.99 -14.75
N PRO A 381 11.83 -18.43 -13.90
CA PRO A 381 11.91 -16.99 -13.76
C PRO A 381 12.33 -16.36 -15.08
N CYS A 382 11.75 -15.22 -15.42
CA CYS A 382 12.15 -14.51 -16.64
C CYS A 382 13.64 -14.17 -16.59
N GLU A 383 14.31 -14.32 -17.70
CA GLU A 383 15.63 -13.73 -17.88
C GLU A 383 15.44 -12.21 -18.05
N ILE A 384 15.90 -11.48 -17.08
CA ILE A 384 16.02 -10.03 -17.17
C ILE A 384 17.41 -9.68 -17.68
#